data_c93eb4ea69c93f7a31ba9ecfba4cb9a4
#
_entry.id   c93eb4ea69c93f7a31ba9ecfba4cb9a4
#
_cell.length_a   1.000
_cell.length_b   1.000
_cell.length_c   1.000
_cell.angle_alpha   90.00
_cell.angle_beta   90.00
_cell.angle_gamma   90.00
#
_symmetry.space_group_name_H-M   'P 1'
#
loop_
_entity.id
_entity.type
_entity.pdbx_description
1 polymer ?
#
loop_
_entity_poly.entity_id
_entity_poly.type
_entity_poly.pdbx_seq_one_letter_code
_entity_poly.pdbx_strand_id
1 'polypeptide(L)'
;MKEKRTQLLLILTTALGLAVLAVGCGEAPAPEASPAKSLRVEQLKRQLASLQKRYDNADARLKMLQAQLVDGDAGPITSYLPVADILDEMFDFRIGSKSRRVDTRRLNFLMESLIRQGDASVPAIRKFLEKMEDVDYAIRREGEEDEEYAKRYRNFRATLNFSQSPTMRIAMVDVLAEIGTSSAEAALAELLKTTARGFEIAYTARALRSWLGVDAYSKDAIAAAHELLIEPLEVPGGNHFDRVSRNYLFMVLDMYKDQTFVQSAQAMFINDDGRIDRTILNYFDNTGRDQALDAVVQAFRSGRVHESDMDNLASVAAKYVGKNPQADQLFRDILTGSQYNLEIKRDAIESFTNSDGDRSTPGVPKNVLQARLNLLNSIQFDESDLMGKGMELLAMQMEAKITGERIDERKMRDSAQRLFGEMEKRSKNAQTLNRVGNRPKSLNAQPTIVPAP
;
A
#
# COMPACT_ATOMS: atom_id res chain seq x y z
N MET A 1 -15.55 43.23 -17.87
CA MET A 1 -14.74 42.11 -17.29
C MET A 1 -13.69 42.55 -16.26
N LYS A 2 -13.07 43.71 -16.37
CA LYS A 2 -12.10 44.23 -15.38
C LYS A 2 -12.70 44.46 -13.97
N GLU A 3 -13.93 44.94 -13.87
CA GLU A 3 -14.59 45.25 -12.58
C GLU A 3 -14.92 44.03 -11.73
N LYS A 4 -15.29 42.91 -12.33
CA LYS A 4 -15.54 41.65 -11.59
C LYS A 4 -14.27 41.03 -11.06
N ARG A 5 -13.11 41.23 -11.72
CA ARG A 5 -11.80 40.77 -11.25
C ARG A 5 -11.34 41.53 -10.00
N THR A 6 -11.59 42.84 -9.98
CA THR A 6 -11.22 43.69 -8.83
C THR A 6 -12.06 43.33 -7.60
N GLN A 7 -13.35 43.04 -7.77
CA GLN A 7 -14.23 42.63 -6.68
C GLN A 7 -13.87 41.27 -6.09
N LEU A 8 -13.47 40.28 -6.93
CA LEU A 8 -13.04 38.96 -6.44
C LEU A 8 -11.72 39.03 -5.68
N LEU A 9 -10.76 39.85 -6.14
CA LEU A 9 -9.50 40.08 -5.43
C LEU A 9 -9.72 40.81 -4.11
N LEU A 10 -10.66 41.76 -4.06
CA LEU A 10 -11.00 42.49 -2.83
C LEU A 10 -11.66 41.58 -1.77
N ILE A 11 -12.50 40.64 -2.19
CA ILE A 11 -13.14 39.67 -1.29
C ILE A 11 -12.13 38.67 -0.73
N LEU A 12 -11.14 38.24 -1.55
CA LEU A 12 -10.09 37.34 -1.08
C LEU A 12 -9.10 38.05 -0.12
N THR A 13 -8.77 39.31 -0.35
CA THR A 13 -7.87 40.08 0.53
C THR A 13 -8.55 40.48 1.84
N THR A 14 -9.85 40.78 1.83
CA THR A 14 -10.62 41.07 3.07
C THR A 14 -10.83 39.83 3.93
N ALA A 15 -11.05 38.65 3.32
CA ALA A 15 -11.14 37.38 4.06
C ALA A 15 -9.81 36.98 4.72
N LEU A 16 -8.67 37.27 4.06
CA LEU A 16 -7.33 37.01 4.62
C LEU A 16 -6.94 38.06 5.68
N GLY A 17 -7.36 39.33 5.52
CA GLY A 17 -7.08 40.43 6.48
C GLY A 17 -7.86 40.27 7.78
N LEU A 18 -9.07 39.74 7.76
CA LEU A 18 -9.88 39.50 8.97
C LEU A 18 -9.37 38.36 9.84
N ALA A 19 -8.64 37.40 9.26
CA ALA A 19 -8.00 36.31 10.00
C ALA A 19 -6.73 36.75 10.76
N VAL A 20 -6.11 37.87 10.37
CA VAL A 20 -4.87 38.39 10.99
C VAL A 20 -5.16 39.43 12.10
N LEU A 21 -6.32 40.09 12.05
CA LEU A 21 -6.67 41.11 13.06
C LEU A 21 -7.30 40.55 14.35
N ALA A 22 -7.59 39.24 14.42
CA ALA A 22 -8.12 38.61 15.63
C ALA A 22 -7.03 38.10 16.61
N VAL A 23 -5.74 38.40 16.37
CA VAL A 23 -4.61 37.95 17.20
C VAL A 23 -3.88 39.16 17.77
N GLY A 24 -4.63 39.99 18.47
CA GLY A 24 -4.03 41.14 19.16
C GLY A 24 -4.79 41.51 20.41
N CYS A 25 -4.52 40.87 21.52
CA CYS A 25 -4.44 41.33 22.92
C CYS A 25 -4.73 40.20 23.89
N GLY A 26 -3.70 39.78 24.62
CA GLY A 26 -3.81 38.90 25.78
C GLY A 26 -2.94 37.66 25.69
N GLU A 27 -1.80 37.69 26.35
CA GLU A 27 -0.95 36.54 26.63
C GLU A 27 -1.69 35.53 27.52
N ALA A 28 -2.37 34.62 26.88
CA ALA A 28 -2.67 33.30 27.45
C ALA A 28 -1.84 32.26 26.66
N PRO A 29 -1.26 31.24 27.30
CA PRO A 29 -0.52 30.20 26.56
C PRO A 29 -1.41 29.62 25.48
N ALA A 30 -0.95 29.69 24.23
CA ALA A 30 -1.67 29.20 23.08
C ALA A 30 -2.03 27.72 23.31
N PRO A 31 -3.29 27.34 23.22
CA PRO A 31 -3.65 25.92 23.29
C PRO A 31 -2.92 25.20 22.17
N GLU A 32 -2.14 24.18 22.51
CA GLU A 32 -1.49 23.29 21.54
C GLU A 32 -2.51 22.88 20.49
N ALA A 33 -2.27 23.27 19.24
CA ALA A 33 -3.17 22.99 18.15
C ALA A 33 -3.32 21.46 18.05
N SER A 34 -4.54 20.98 18.28
CA SER A 34 -4.87 19.55 18.15
C SER A 34 -4.26 19.00 16.85
N PRO A 35 -3.62 17.80 16.87
CA PRO A 35 -3.02 17.18 15.67
C PRO A 35 -3.97 17.13 14.46
N ALA A 36 -5.28 17.01 14.70
CA ALA A 36 -6.32 17.06 13.68
C ALA A 36 -6.44 18.42 12.99
N LYS A 37 -6.20 19.53 13.71
CA LYS A 37 -6.23 20.88 13.12
C LYS A 37 -4.99 21.15 12.27
N SER A 38 -3.82 20.68 12.68
CA SER A 38 -2.58 20.83 11.90
C SER A 38 -2.63 20.03 10.59
N LEU A 39 -3.15 18.80 10.61
CA LEU A 39 -3.39 17.98 9.42
C LEU A 39 -4.35 18.65 8.44
N ARG A 40 -5.45 19.23 8.93
CA ARG A 40 -6.43 19.93 8.09
C ARG A 40 -5.86 21.19 7.44
N VAL A 41 -5.02 21.95 8.16
CA VAL A 41 -4.32 23.13 7.63
C VAL A 41 -3.32 22.73 6.54
N GLU A 42 -2.59 21.64 6.73
CA GLU A 42 -1.66 21.15 5.73
C GLU A 42 -2.36 20.61 4.47
N GLN A 43 -3.50 19.95 4.66
CA GLN A 43 -4.38 19.51 3.57
C GLN A 43 -4.92 20.69 2.76
N LEU A 44 -5.40 21.73 3.44
CA LEU A 44 -5.87 22.97 2.78
C LEU A 44 -4.74 23.69 2.05
N LYS A 45 -3.52 23.72 2.60
CA LYS A 45 -2.34 24.28 1.91
C LYS A 45 -2.01 23.52 0.62
N ARG A 46 -2.08 22.18 0.64
CA ARG A 46 -1.86 21.35 -0.56
C ARG A 46 -2.95 21.58 -1.62
N GLN A 47 -4.22 21.69 -1.20
CA GLN A 47 -5.33 22.02 -2.11
C GLN A 47 -5.15 23.42 -2.71
N LEU A 48 -4.74 24.40 -1.90
CA LEU A 48 -4.49 25.76 -2.37
C LEU A 48 -3.31 25.80 -3.37
N ALA A 49 -2.22 25.06 -3.09
CA ALA A 49 -1.09 24.96 -4.02
C ALA A 49 -1.48 24.29 -5.35
N SER A 50 -2.35 23.24 -5.32
CA SER A 50 -2.85 22.62 -6.53
C SER A 50 -3.76 23.55 -7.34
N LEU A 51 -4.66 24.28 -6.67
CA LEU A 51 -5.51 25.30 -7.31
C LEU A 51 -4.69 26.44 -7.90
N GLN A 52 -3.64 26.89 -7.19
CA GLN A 52 -2.71 27.91 -7.69
C GLN A 52 -2.02 27.41 -8.96
N LYS A 53 -1.46 26.19 -8.97
CA LYS A 53 -0.85 25.59 -10.17
C LYS A 53 -1.83 25.53 -11.34
N ARG A 54 -3.08 25.13 -11.07
CA ARG A 54 -4.15 25.10 -12.11
C ARG A 54 -4.47 26.49 -12.65
N TYR A 55 -4.54 27.49 -11.77
CA TYR A 55 -4.76 28.88 -12.17
C TYR A 55 -3.60 29.38 -13.04
N ASP A 56 -2.36 29.15 -12.64
CA ASP A 56 -1.17 29.59 -13.37
C ASP A 56 -1.10 28.93 -14.75
N ASN A 57 -1.44 27.63 -14.86
CA ASN A 57 -1.53 26.92 -16.13
C ASN A 57 -2.66 27.49 -17.02
N ALA A 58 -3.84 27.77 -16.45
CA ALA A 58 -4.95 28.38 -17.18
C ALA A 58 -4.64 29.82 -17.67
N ASP A 59 -3.97 30.61 -16.82
CA ASP A 59 -3.56 31.99 -17.18
C ASP A 59 -2.47 31.98 -18.25
N ALA A 60 -1.48 31.11 -18.17
CA ALA A 60 -0.46 30.91 -19.19
C ALA A 60 -1.11 30.52 -20.53
N ARG A 61 -2.10 29.62 -20.51
CA ARG A 61 -2.84 29.19 -21.68
C ARG A 61 -3.70 30.31 -22.27
N LEU A 62 -4.34 31.10 -21.42
CA LEU A 62 -5.16 32.25 -21.86
C LEU A 62 -4.28 33.34 -22.51
N LYS A 63 -3.07 33.59 -21.94
CA LYS A 63 -2.06 34.48 -22.51
C LYS A 63 -1.59 33.97 -23.87
N MET A 64 -1.36 32.69 -24.04
CA MET A 64 -0.95 32.06 -25.29
C MET A 64 -2.03 32.20 -26.36
N LEU A 65 -3.30 31.92 -26.00
CA LEU A 65 -4.44 32.11 -26.91
C LEU A 65 -4.68 33.59 -27.27
N GLN A 66 -4.47 34.51 -26.33
CA GLN A 66 -4.56 35.94 -26.58
C GLN A 66 -3.44 36.43 -27.51
N ALA A 67 -2.21 35.94 -27.34
CA ALA A 67 -1.10 36.23 -28.26
C ALA A 67 -1.42 35.73 -29.67
N GLN A 68 -1.98 34.54 -29.82
CA GLN A 68 -2.42 34.00 -31.12
C GLN A 68 -3.54 34.81 -31.79
N LEU A 69 -4.39 35.49 -31.01
CA LEU A 69 -5.47 36.35 -31.53
C LEU A 69 -5.01 37.76 -31.89
N VAL A 70 -3.91 38.24 -31.27
CA VAL A 70 -3.38 39.59 -31.52
C VAL A 70 -2.44 39.62 -32.72
N ASP A 71 -1.66 38.57 -32.90
CA ASP A 71 -0.80 38.42 -34.08
C ASP A 71 -1.61 37.77 -35.21
N GLY A 72 -2.43 38.59 -35.88
CA GLY A 72 -3.21 38.20 -37.09
C GLY A 72 -2.32 37.73 -38.26
N ASP A 73 -1.05 37.52 -38.04
CA ASP A 73 -0.11 36.86 -38.93
C ASP A 73 0.21 35.49 -38.32
N ALA A 74 0.02 34.46 -39.10
CA ALA A 74 0.27 33.06 -38.69
C ALA A 74 1.68 32.91 -38.15
N GLY A 75 1.82 33.13 -36.81
CA GLY A 75 3.00 32.67 -36.06
C GLY A 75 3.25 31.20 -36.37
N PRO A 76 4.45 30.66 -36.12
CA PRO A 76 4.75 29.30 -36.49
C PRO A 76 3.63 28.43 -35.94
N ILE A 77 2.81 27.90 -36.85
CA ILE A 77 1.84 26.86 -36.57
C ILE A 77 2.71 25.78 -35.90
N THR A 78 2.73 25.72 -34.59
CA THR A 78 3.17 24.54 -33.89
C THR A 78 2.18 23.49 -34.33
N SER A 79 2.49 22.87 -35.47
CA SER A 79 1.71 21.78 -36.05
C SER A 79 1.85 20.63 -35.02
N TYR A 80 0.95 20.66 -34.03
CA TYR A 80 0.81 19.49 -33.15
C TYR A 80 0.44 18.31 -34.05
N LEU A 81 1.09 17.18 -33.82
CA LEU A 81 0.64 15.94 -34.44
C LEU A 81 -0.85 15.77 -34.10
N PRO A 82 -1.69 15.35 -35.05
CA PRO A 82 -3.09 15.02 -34.75
C PRO A 82 -3.17 14.05 -33.56
N VAL A 83 -4.15 14.25 -32.68
CA VAL A 83 -4.29 13.38 -31.48
C VAL A 83 -4.36 11.91 -31.86
N ALA A 84 -5.06 11.58 -32.96
CA ALA A 84 -5.15 10.19 -33.44
C ALA A 84 -3.77 9.60 -33.76
N ASP A 85 -2.94 10.36 -34.51
CA ASP A 85 -1.60 9.91 -34.89
C ASP A 85 -0.69 9.72 -33.67
N ILE A 86 -0.83 10.57 -32.64
CA ILE A 86 -0.10 10.42 -31.37
C ILE A 86 -0.52 9.12 -30.67
N LEU A 87 -1.82 8.86 -30.57
CA LEU A 87 -2.34 7.66 -29.92
C LEU A 87 -1.94 6.40 -30.68
N ASP A 88 -1.97 6.42 -32.01
CA ASP A 88 -1.55 5.30 -32.85
C ASP A 88 -0.03 5.04 -32.68
N GLU A 89 0.80 6.10 -32.70
CA GLU A 89 2.23 5.95 -32.42
C GLU A 89 2.49 5.40 -31.01
N MET A 90 1.77 5.88 -29.99
CA MET A 90 1.89 5.38 -28.62
C MET A 90 1.45 3.92 -28.49
N PHE A 91 0.46 3.49 -29.26
CA PHE A 91 -0.02 2.12 -29.26
C PHE A 91 1.02 1.15 -29.87
N ASP A 92 1.69 1.56 -30.92
CA ASP A 92 2.76 0.77 -31.55
C ASP A 92 4.10 0.88 -30.84
N PHE A 93 4.21 1.75 -29.85
CA PHE A 93 5.45 2.10 -29.19
C PHE A 93 5.96 0.97 -28.29
N ARG A 94 7.27 0.69 -28.35
CA ARG A 94 7.96 -0.26 -27.50
C ARG A 94 9.29 0.31 -27.04
N ILE A 95 9.63 0.12 -25.77
CA ILE A 95 10.90 0.58 -25.21
C ILE A 95 11.94 -0.53 -25.32
N GLY A 96 12.92 -0.33 -26.19
CA GLY A 96 14.04 -1.25 -26.35
C GLY A 96 15.11 -1.07 -25.27
N SER A 97 15.82 -2.14 -24.93
CA SER A 97 16.91 -2.07 -23.95
C SER A 97 18.08 -1.20 -24.41
N LYS A 98 18.42 -1.23 -25.70
CA LYS A 98 19.51 -0.42 -26.32
C LYS A 98 19.09 1.03 -26.58
N SER A 99 17.85 1.28 -26.93
CA SER A 99 17.29 2.59 -27.29
C SER A 99 16.59 3.31 -26.13
N ARG A 100 16.57 2.73 -24.95
CA ARG A 100 15.78 3.16 -23.78
C ARG A 100 15.69 4.68 -23.60
N ARG A 101 16.83 5.38 -23.66
CA ARG A 101 16.86 6.84 -23.43
C ARG A 101 16.13 7.62 -24.54
N VAL A 102 16.28 7.17 -25.77
CA VAL A 102 15.65 7.82 -26.95
C VAL A 102 14.16 7.55 -26.92
N ASP A 103 13.79 6.28 -26.68
CA ASP A 103 12.40 5.85 -26.63
C ASP A 103 11.66 6.55 -25.48
N THR A 104 12.27 6.63 -24.28
CA THR A 104 11.69 7.38 -23.16
C THR A 104 11.46 8.84 -23.50
N ARG A 105 12.40 9.51 -24.20
CA ARG A 105 12.23 10.91 -24.63
C ARG A 105 11.10 11.03 -25.64
N ARG A 106 10.99 10.07 -26.57
CA ARG A 106 9.91 10.09 -27.58
C ARG A 106 8.55 9.91 -26.92
N LEU A 107 8.41 8.93 -26.01
CA LEU A 107 7.16 8.72 -25.26
C LEU A 107 6.78 9.97 -24.47
N ASN A 108 7.71 10.58 -23.76
CA ASN A 108 7.46 11.81 -23.02
C ASN A 108 7.03 12.97 -23.95
N PHE A 109 7.64 13.07 -25.15
CA PHE A 109 7.24 14.07 -26.15
C PHE A 109 5.80 13.85 -26.62
N LEU A 110 5.41 12.60 -26.86
CA LEU A 110 4.02 12.27 -27.27
C LEU A 110 3.02 12.60 -26.16
N MET A 111 3.31 12.24 -24.92
CA MET A 111 2.47 12.60 -23.77
C MET A 111 2.35 14.12 -23.60
N GLU A 112 3.48 14.84 -23.65
CA GLU A 112 3.53 16.30 -23.56
C GLU A 112 2.69 16.96 -24.68
N SER A 113 2.73 16.37 -25.88
CA SER A 113 1.95 16.86 -27.03
C SER A 113 0.45 16.72 -26.81
N LEU A 114 -0.02 15.64 -26.16
CA LEU A 114 -1.42 15.48 -25.75
C LEU A 114 -1.80 16.47 -24.66
N ILE A 115 -0.94 16.64 -23.63
CA ILE A 115 -1.16 17.58 -22.53
C ILE A 115 -1.28 19.01 -23.06
N ARG A 116 -0.45 19.43 -24.01
CA ARG A 116 -0.49 20.75 -24.62
C ARG A 116 -1.77 21.00 -25.42
N GLN A 117 -2.32 19.99 -26.08
CA GLN A 117 -3.60 20.08 -26.77
C GLN A 117 -4.79 20.19 -25.81
N GLY A 118 -4.61 19.77 -24.54
CA GLY A 118 -5.59 19.92 -23.46
C GLY A 118 -6.92 19.25 -23.77
N ASP A 119 -8.03 19.97 -23.59
CA ASP A 119 -9.38 19.42 -23.77
C ASP A 119 -9.63 18.83 -25.15
N ALA A 120 -8.91 19.28 -26.18
CA ALA A 120 -9.04 18.71 -27.51
C ALA A 120 -8.59 17.24 -27.59
N SER A 121 -7.69 16.79 -26.71
CA SER A 121 -7.24 15.40 -26.67
C SER A 121 -8.16 14.48 -25.86
N VAL A 122 -8.95 15.02 -24.91
CA VAL A 122 -9.78 14.23 -23.98
C VAL A 122 -10.76 13.28 -24.67
N PRO A 123 -11.53 13.68 -25.72
CA PRO A 123 -12.46 12.75 -26.35
C PRO A 123 -11.80 11.54 -27.00
N ALA A 124 -10.64 11.73 -27.62
CA ALA A 124 -9.90 10.64 -28.23
C ALA A 124 -9.29 9.71 -27.20
N ILE A 125 -8.76 10.25 -26.09
CA ILE A 125 -8.27 9.47 -24.95
C ILE A 125 -9.40 8.65 -24.34
N ARG A 126 -10.58 9.22 -24.10
CA ARG A 126 -11.76 8.48 -23.61
C ARG A 126 -12.11 7.32 -24.52
N LYS A 127 -12.22 7.57 -25.83
CA LYS A 127 -12.50 6.54 -26.83
C LYS A 127 -11.45 5.41 -26.83
N PHE A 128 -10.19 5.73 -26.59
CA PHE A 128 -9.15 4.71 -26.41
C PHE A 128 -9.37 3.91 -25.10
N LEU A 129 -9.65 4.58 -23.98
CA LEU A 129 -9.86 3.94 -22.69
C LEU A 129 -11.15 3.07 -22.62
N GLU A 130 -12.13 3.31 -23.49
CA GLU A 130 -13.30 2.43 -23.65
C GLU A 130 -12.93 1.05 -24.23
N LYS A 131 -11.78 0.94 -24.91
CA LYS A 131 -11.27 -0.34 -25.41
C LYS A 131 -10.55 -1.09 -24.28
N MET A 132 -10.60 -2.42 -24.31
CA MET A 132 -9.88 -3.25 -23.36
C MET A 132 -8.37 -3.42 -23.69
N GLU A 133 -7.92 -2.83 -24.79
CA GLU A 133 -6.55 -2.91 -25.28
C GLU A 133 -5.60 -2.10 -24.40
N ASP A 134 -4.40 -2.62 -24.16
CA ASP A 134 -3.30 -1.92 -23.45
C ASP A 134 -1.95 -2.30 -24.06
N VAL A 135 -0.99 -1.41 -23.88
CA VAL A 135 0.39 -1.61 -24.30
C VAL A 135 1.31 -1.49 -23.11
N ASP A 136 2.08 -2.54 -22.85
CA ASP A 136 3.08 -2.56 -21.80
C ASP A 136 4.36 -1.85 -22.27
N TYR A 137 4.76 -0.81 -21.56
CA TYR A 137 5.98 -0.04 -21.80
C TYR A 137 7.19 -0.58 -21.02
N ALA A 138 7.08 -1.77 -20.45
CA ALA A 138 8.23 -2.40 -19.81
C ALA A 138 9.34 -2.68 -20.84
N ILE A 139 10.59 -2.50 -20.38
CA ILE A 139 11.76 -2.67 -21.23
C ILE A 139 11.88 -4.13 -21.63
N ARG A 140 11.76 -4.42 -22.92
CA ARG A 140 12.03 -5.73 -23.51
C ARG A 140 13.52 -5.91 -23.78
N ARG A 141 14.04 -7.11 -23.50
CA ARG A 141 15.38 -7.50 -23.92
C ARG A 141 15.36 -7.88 -25.39
N GLU A 142 16.49 -7.70 -26.08
CA GLU A 142 16.58 -8.09 -27.48
C GLU A 142 16.40 -9.60 -27.62
N GLY A 143 15.47 -10.04 -28.45
CA GLY A 143 15.15 -11.45 -28.65
C GLY A 143 14.39 -12.12 -27.49
N GLU A 144 13.89 -11.36 -26.49
CA GLU A 144 13.14 -11.91 -25.37
C GLU A 144 11.75 -12.39 -25.83
N GLU A 145 11.54 -13.70 -25.73
CA GLU A 145 10.26 -14.35 -25.98
C GLU A 145 9.24 -13.99 -24.87
N ASP A 146 7.94 -14.06 -25.22
CA ASP A 146 6.86 -13.71 -24.28
C ASP A 146 6.88 -14.58 -23.01
N GLU A 147 7.31 -15.83 -23.12
CA GLU A 147 7.43 -16.74 -21.99
C GLU A 147 8.56 -16.32 -21.03
N GLU A 148 9.68 -15.87 -21.54
CA GLU A 148 10.80 -15.36 -20.73
C GLU A 148 10.42 -14.05 -20.04
N TYR A 149 9.73 -13.16 -20.76
CA TYR A 149 9.16 -11.95 -20.21
C TYR A 149 8.19 -12.27 -19.07
N ALA A 150 7.28 -13.20 -19.27
CA ALA A 150 6.32 -13.64 -18.23
C ALA A 150 7.03 -14.24 -17.00
N LYS A 151 8.10 -15.01 -17.21
CA LYS A 151 8.94 -15.55 -16.10
C LYS A 151 9.60 -14.45 -15.28
N ARG A 152 10.07 -13.38 -15.91
CA ARG A 152 10.68 -12.23 -15.24
C ARG A 152 9.72 -11.52 -14.28
N TYR A 153 8.43 -11.50 -14.60
CA TYR A 153 7.39 -10.89 -13.78
C TYR A 153 6.58 -11.89 -12.94
N ARG A 154 7.05 -13.13 -12.80
CA ARG A 154 6.37 -14.16 -11.99
C ARG A 154 6.15 -13.71 -10.54
N ASN A 155 7.13 -13.04 -9.96
CA ASN A 155 7.11 -12.55 -8.57
C ASN A 155 6.90 -11.04 -8.50
N PHE A 156 6.18 -10.46 -9.47
CA PHE A 156 5.90 -9.04 -9.49
C PHE A 156 5.08 -8.64 -8.25
N ARG A 157 5.53 -7.61 -7.57
CA ARG A 157 4.80 -7.04 -6.42
C ARG A 157 4.04 -5.80 -6.87
N ALA A 158 2.77 -5.70 -6.50
CA ALA A 158 1.95 -4.54 -6.79
C ALA A 158 2.60 -3.27 -6.23
N THR A 159 2.72 -2.26 -7.07
CA THR A 159 3.23 -0.93 -6.72
C THR A 159 2.53 0.12 -7.56
N LEU A 160 2.34 1.31 -6.99
CA LEU A 160 1.82 2.47 -7.71
C LEU A 160 2.92 3.51 -7.99
N ASN A 161 4.17 3.26 -7.56
CA ASN A 161 5.28 4.18 -7.71
C ASN A 161 6.11 3.82 -8.94
N PHE A 162 5.91 4.57 -10.02
CA PHE A 162 6.64 4.44 -11.27
C PHE A 162 7.34 5.75 -11.60
N SER A 163 8.56 5.65 -12.13
CA SER A 163 9.31 6.81 -12.64
C SER A 163 8.82 7.23 -14.04
N GLN A 164 8.09 6.37 -14.70
CA GLN A 164 7.51 6.54 -16.03
C GLN A 164 6.24 5.70 -16.09
N SER A 165 5.23 6.16 -16.85
CA SER A 165 3.97 5.41 -17.03
C SER A 165 4.28 3.99 -17.55
N PRO A 166 3.86 2.95 -16.85
CA PRO A 166 4.25 1.58 -17.17
C PRO A 166 3.49 0.97 -18.35
N THR A 167 2.31 1.53 -18.66
CA THR A 167 1.48 1.09 -19.78
C THR A 167 0.86 2.30 -20.47
N MET A 168 0.33 2.11 -21.70
CA MET A 168 -0.32 3.17 -22.42
C MET A 168 -1.57 3.69 -21.70
N ARG A 169 -2.39 2.80 -21.12
CA ARG A 169 -3.60 3.22 -20.40
C ARG A 169 -3.25 4.06 -19.19
N ILE A 170 -2.19 3.70 -18.46
CA ILE A 170 -1.69 4.52 -17.34
C ILE A 170 -1.09 5.84 -17.81
N ALA A 171 -0.43 5.85 -18.96
CA ALA A 171 0.03 7.10 -19.58
C ALA A 171 -1.14 8.04 -19.89
N MET A 172 -2.28 7.50 -20.33
CA MET A 172 -3.50 8.30 -20.55
C MET A 172 -4.07 8.84 -19.22
N VAL A 173 -4.02 8.08 -18.14
CA VAL A 173 -4.39 8.57 -16.79
C VAL A 173 -3.49 9.74 -16.38
N ASP A 174 -2.17 9.61 -16.60
CA ASP A 174 -1.21 10.68 -16.29
C ASP A 174 -1.47 11.93 -17.15
N VAL A 175 -1.71 11.75 -18.45
CA VAL A 175 -2.05 12.86 -19.38
C VAL A 175 -3.34 13.57 -18.94
N LEU A 176 -4.41 12.83 -18.62
CA LEU A 176 -5.66 13.44 -18.15
C LEU A 176 -5.48 14.19 -16.83
N ALA A 177 -4.72 13.61 -15.88
CA ALA A 177 -4.43 14.26 -14.62
C ALA A 177 -3.62 15.57 -14.78
N GLU A 178 -2.67 15.61 -15.73
CA GLU A 178 -1.89 16.82 -16.03
C GLU A 178 -2.69 17.85 -16.85
N ILE A 179 -3.62 17.44 -17.74
CA ILE A 179 -4.57 18.36 -18.42
C ILE A 179 -5.40 19.10 -17.37
N GLY A 180 -5.88 18.40 -16.34
CA GLY A 180 -6.44 19.00 -15.15
C GLY A 180 -7.73 19.80 -15.35
N THR A 181 -8.53 19.54 -16.39
CA THR A 181 -9.80 20.18 -16.66
C THR A 181 -10.98 19.34 -16.14
N SER A 182 -12.18 19.95 -16.08
CA SER A 182 -13.39 19.23 -15.72
C SER A 182 -13.74 18.10 -16.70
N SER A 183 -13.36 18.24 -17.97
CA SER A 183 -13.54 17.21 -18.99
C SER A 183 -12.60 16.02 -18.73
N ALA A 184 -11.35 16.28 -18.37
CA ALA A 184 -10.37 15.26 -18.00
C ALA A 184 -10.75 14.56 -16.68
N GLU A 185 -11.25 15.31 -15.70
CA GLU A 185 -11.78 14.77 -14.43
C GLU A 185 -12.93 13.80 -14.70
N ALA A 186 -13.90 14.21 -15.53
CA ALA A 186 -15.03 13.35 -15.88
C ALA A 186 -14.58 12.05 -16.57
N ALA A 187 -13.56 12.12 -17.45
CA ALA A 187 -12.99 10.94 -18.10
C ALA A 187 -12.33 9.97 -17.09
N LEU A 188 -11.59 10.49 -16.12
CA LEU A 188 -11.00 9.67 -15.05
C LEU A 188 -12.07 9.07 -14.12
N ALA A 189 -13.11 9.84 -13.79
CA ALA A 189 -14.23 9.35 -12.98
C ALA A 189 -15.02 8.23 -13.69
N GLU A 190 -15.16 8.32 -15.02
CA GLU A 190 -15.79 7.28 -15.82
C GLU A 190 -14.92 6.03 -15.89
N LEU A 191 -13.59 6.18 -16.06
CA LEU A 191 -12.66 5.07 -16.04
C LEU A 191 -12.76 4.27 -14.74
N LEU A 192 -12.85 4.93 -13.57
CA LEU A 192 -13.04 4.26 -12.28
C LEU A 192 -14.28 3.35 -12.25
N LYS A 193 -15.34 3.72 -12.97
CA LYS A 193 -16.63 3.00 -12.95
C LYS A 193 -16.72 1.90 -14.00
N THR A 194 -15.86 1.92 -15.02
CA THR A 194 -16.00 1.06 -16.19
C THR A 194 -14.85 0.09 -16.40
N THR A 195 -13.68 0.35 -15.83
CA THR A 195 -12.53 -0.54 -16.01
C THR A 195 -12.64 -1.82 -15.18
N ALA A 196 -12.29 -2.95 -15.79
CA ALA A 196 -12.15 -4.24 -15.11
C ALA A 196 -10.74 -4.45 -14.51
N ARG A 197 -9.82 -3.48 -14.67
CA ARG A 197 -8.41 -3.62 -14.28
C ARG A 197 -8.17 -3.01 -12.90
N GLY A 198 -7.93 -3.83 -11.89
CA GLY A 198 -7.65 -3.35 -10.53
C GLY A 198 -6.45 -2.38 -10.44
N PHE A 199 -5.45 -2.55 -11.32
CA PHE A 199 -4.34 -1.62 -11.43
C PHE A 199 -4.79 -0.22 -11.85
N GLU A 200 -5.66 -0.11 -12.86
CA GLU A 200 -6.19 1.15 -13.32
C GLU A 200 -7.05 1.84 -12.27
N ILE A 201 -7.90 1.07 -11.56
CA ILE A 201 -8.68 1.61 -10.45
C ILE A 201 -7.76 2.23 -9.40
N ALA A 202 -6.75 1.48 -8.94
CA ALA A 202 -5.85 1.96 -7.91
C ALA A 202 -5.02 3.18 -8.35
N TYR A 203 -4.56 3.17 -9.61
CA TYR A 203 -3.76 4.26 -10.14
C TYR A 203 -4.60 5.52 -10.36
N THR A 204 -5.77 5.39 -10.96
CA THR A 204 -6.73 6.48 -11.20
C THR A 204 -7.23 7.08 -9.88
N ALA A 205 -7.58 6.25 -8.90
CA ALA A 205 -7.95 6.69 -7.56
C ALA A 205 -6.82 7.50 -6.90
N ARG A 206 -5.56 7.04 -7.02
CA ARG A 206 -4.40 7.79 -6.53
C ARG A 206 -4.22 9.12 -7.25
N ALA A 207 -4.37 9.15 -8.58
CA ALA A 207 -4.25 10.36 -9.38
C ALA A 207 -5.31 11.40 -8.98
N LEU A 208 -6.58 11.02 -8.93
CA LEU A 208 -7.68 11.88 -8.50
C LEU A 208 -7.51 12.35 -7.05
N ARG A 209 -7.10 11.48 -6.15
CA ARG A 209 -6.80 11.84 -4.76
C ARG A 209 -5.66 12.84 -4.64
N SER A 210 -4.59 12.67 -5.43
CA SER A 210 -3.46 13.61 -5.45
C SER A 210 -3.86 14.98 -5.99
N TRP A 211 -4.75 14.99 -6.95
CA TRP A 211 -5.20 16.21 -7.63
C TRP A 211 -6.30 16.96 -6.85
N LEU A 212 -7.35 16.24 -6.40
CA LEU A 212 -8.57 16.83 -5.85
C LEU A 212 -8.68 16.72 -4.32
N GLY A 213 -7.84 15.91 -3.69
CA GLY A 213 -7.80 15.72 -2.24
C GLY A 213 -8.04 14.28 -1.80
N VAL A 214 -7.77 14.01 -0.51
CA VAL A 214 -7.67 12.65 0.04
C VAL A 214 -8.93 11.80 -0.05
N ASP A 215 -10.10 12.42 -0.12
CA ASP A 215 -11.40 11.72 -0.18
C ASP A 215 -12.03 11.76 -1.59
N ALA A 216 -11.28 12.31 -2.59
CA ALA A 216 -11.79 12.44 -3.94
C ALA A 216 -12.18 11.07 -4.52
N TYR A 217 -13.39 10.96 -5.01
CA TYR A 217 -13.96 9.75 -5.64
C TYR A 217 -13.84 8.47 -4.79
N SER A 218 -13.71 8.61 -3.46
CA SER A 218 -13.57 7.47 -2.55
C SER A 218 -14.71 6.47 -2.69
N LYS A 219 -15.96 6.95 -2.80
CA LYS A 219 -17.13 6.08 -2.94
C LYS A 219 -17.10 5.26 -4.24
N ASP A 220 -16.78 5.89 -5.36
CA ASP A 220 -16.72 5.22 -6.66
C ASP A 220 -15.56 4.21 -6.69
N ALA A 221 -14.37 4.59 -6.20
CA ALA A 221 -13.20 3.72 -6.16
C ALA A 221 -13.40 2.51 -5.23
N ILE A 222 -13.98 2.71 -4.05
CA ILE A 222 -14.28 1.63 -3.11
C ILE A 222 -15.34 0.69 -3.70
N ALA A 223 -16.42 1.23 -4.30
CA ALA A 223 -17.47 0.42 -4.92
C ALA A 223 -16.91 -0.46 -6.04
N ALA A 224 -16.10 0.09 -6.94
CA ALA A 224 -15.43 -0.66 -8.00
C ALA A 224 -14.47 -1.73 -7.45
N ALA A 225 -13.74 -1.41 -6.36
CA ALA A 225 -12.86 -2.38 -5.72
C ALA A 225 -13.64 -3.54 -5.09
N HIS A 226 -14.77 -3.26 -4.40
CA HIS A 226 -15.64 -4.29 -3.84
C HIS A 226 -16.22 -5.19 -4.90
N GLU A 227 -16.74 -4.61 -5.99
CA GLU A 227 -17.32 -5.35 -7.10
C GLU A 227 -16.33 -6.35 -7.69
N LEU A 228 -15.14 -5.88 -8.07
CA LEU A 228 -14.13 -6.75 -8.68
C LEU A 228 -13.43 -7.69 -7.68
N LEU A 229 -13.48 -7.43 -6.38
CA LEU A 229 -13.00 -8.39 -5.36
C LEU A 229 -14.00 -9.54 -5.15
N ILE A 230 -15.31 -9.27 -5.29
CA ILE A 230 -16.39 -10.29 -5.15
C ILE A 230 -16.56 -11.05 -6.46
N GLU A 231 -16.59 -10.33 -7.57
CA GLU A 231 -16.82 -10.89 -8.92
C GLU A 231 -15.65 -10.50 -9.84
N PRO A 232 -14.51 -11.22 -9.76
CA PRO A 232 -13.33 -10.91 -10.56
C PRO A 232 -13.64 -11.10 -12.06
N LEU A 233 -13.28 -10.10 -12.88
CA LEU A 233 -13.38 -10.16 -14.32
C LEU A 233 -12.01 -10.50 -14.93
N GLU A 234 -11.99 -11.46 -15.86
CA GLU A 234 -10.81 -11.74 -16.65
C GLU A 234 -10.66 -10.72 -17.76
N VAL A 235 -9.48 -10.10 -17.83
CA VAL A 235 -9.15 -9.12 -18.86
C VAL A 235 -8.47 -9.84 -20.03
N PRO A 236 -9.08 -9.85 -21.23
CA PRO A 236 -8.47 -10.48 -22.40
C PRO A 236 -7.13 -9.79 -22.73
N GLY A 237 -6.08 -10.59 -22.98
CA GLY A 237 -4.76 -10.06 -23.28
C GLY A 237 -4.10 -9.32 -22.12
N GLY A 238 -4.48 -9.65 -20.89
CA GLY A 238 -3.98 -9.02 -19.66
C GLY A 238 -2.45 -9.12 -19.53
N ASN A 239 -1.85 -8.07 -18.97
CA ASN A 239 -0.43 -7.98 -18.70
C ASN A 239 -0.07 -8.44 -17.27
N HIS A 240 1.18 -8.23 -16.85
CA HIS A 240 1.62 -8.66 -15.51
C HIS A 240 0.96 -7.86 -14.36
N PHE A 241 0.44 -6.65 -14.61
CA PHE A 241 -0.32 -5.87 -13.62
C PHE A 241 -1.69 -6.51 -13.37
N ASP A 242 -2.34 -7.03 -14.42
CA ASP A 242 -3.65 -7.67 -14.31
C ASP A 242 -3.58 -8.97 -13.49
N ARG A 243 -2.44 -9.70 -13.55
CA ARG A 243 -2.22 -10.92 -12.73
C ARG A 243 -2.24 -10.66 -11.23
N VAL A 244 -1.93 -9.45 -10.81
CA VAL A 244 -1.94 -9.01 -9.41
C VAL A 244 -3.04 -7.99 -9.13
N SER A 245 -4.09 -7.98 -9.97
CA SER A 245 -5.23 -7.06 -9.91
C SER A 245 -5.83 -7.00 -8.50
N ARG A 246 -6.03 -8.15 -7.87
CA ARG A 246 -6.54 -8.25 -6.50
C ARG A 246 -5.73 -7.45 -5.49
N ASN A 247 -4.40 -7.44 -5.58
CA ASN A 247 -3.54 -6.68 -4.67
C ASN A 247 -3.76 -5.18 -4.84
N TYR A 248 -3.98 -4.71 -6.07
CA TYR A 248 -4.28 -3.31 -6.35
C TYR A 248 -5.65 -2.89 -5.81
N LEU A 249 -6.66 -3.77 -5.88
CA LEU A 249 -7.98 -3.50 -5.31
C LEU A 249 -7.90 -3.35 -3.79
N PHE A 250 -7.15 -4.21 -3.08
CA PHE A 250 -6.90 -4.03 -1.65
C PHE A 250 -6.09 -2.76 -1.35
N MET A 251 -5.18 -2.32 -2.24
CA MET A 251 -4.50 -1.03 -2.09
C MET A 251 -5.48 0.15 -2.16
N VAL A 252 -6.57 0.05 -2.93
CA VAL A 252 -7.66 1.06 -2.93
C VAL A 252 -8.35 1.12 -1.58
N LEU A 253 -8.72 -0.03 -1.02
CA LEU A 253 -9.35 -0.11 0.30
C LEU A 253 -8.44 0.49 1.39
N ASP A 254 -7.14 0.17 1.34
CA ASP A 254 -6.13 0.75 2.25
C ASP A 254 -5.98 2.25 2.07
N MET A 255 -5.98 2.74 0.82
CA MET A 255 -5.83 4.14 0.47
C MET A 255 -6.93 5.02 1.09
N TYR A 256 -8.16 4.52 1.10
CA TYR A 256 -9.33 5.20 1.65
C TYR A 256 -9.70 4.73 3.06
N LYS A 257 -8.91 3.83 3.65
CA LYS A 257 -9.17 3.25 4.98
C LYS A 257 -10.57 2.63 5.06
N ASP A 258 -11.00 1.98 3.97
CA ASP A 258 -12.28 1.30 3.95
C ASP A 258 -12.25 0.07 4.86
N GLN A 259 -13.34 -0.12 5.59
CA GLN A 259 -13.51 -1.20 6.57
C GLN A 259 -14.78 -1.98 6.33
N THR A 260 -15.58 -1.52 5.41
CA THR A 260 -16.87 -2.15 5.12
C THR A 260 -16.70 -3.50 4.43
N PHE A 261 -15.52 -3.76 3.86
CA PHE A 261 -15.16 -5.02 3.20
C PHE A 261 -14.65 -6.11 4.15
N VAL A 262 -14.43 -5.83 5.45
CA VAL A 262 -13.81 -6.78 6.40
C VAL A 262 -14.57 -8.11 6.45
N GLN A 263 -15.90 -8.09 6.47
CA GLN A 263 -16.70 -9.31 6.53
C GLN A 263 -16.56 -10.17 5.26
N SER A 264 -16.58 -9.55 4.08
CA SER A 264 -16.35 -10.25 2.81
C SER A 264 -14.93 -10.80 2.70
N ALA A 265 -13.93 -9.99 3.13
CA ALA A 265 -12.54 -10.40 3.18
C ALA A 265 -12.33 -11.61 4.12
N GLN A 266 -13.01 -11.66 5.26
CA GLN A 266 -12.96 -12.78 6.20
C GLN A 266 -13.44 -14.09 5.56
N ALA A 267 -14.48 -14.05 4.73
CA ALA A 267 -14.97 -15.23 4.03
C ALA A 267 -13.95 -15.79 3.01
N MET A 268 -13.07 -14.95 2.47
CA MET A 268 -12.04 -15.30 1.49
C MET A 268 -10.64 -15.47 2.10
N PHE A 269 -10.51 -15.33 3.42
CA PHE A 269 -9.20 -15.21 4.08
C PHE A 269 -8.42 -16.52 4.11
N ILE A 270 -9.11 -17.65 4.33
CA ILE A 270 -8.53 -18.99 4.38
C ILE A 270 -9.01 -19.74 3.15
N ASN A 271 -8.09 -20.17 2.29
CA ASN A 271 -8.42 -21.00 1.13
C ASN A 271 -8.71 -22.47 1.52
N ASP A 272 -9.08 -23.29 0.54
CA ASP A 272 -9.42 -24.70 0.76
C ASP A 272 -8.25 -25.54 1.30
N ASP A 273 -7.00 -25.14 1.01
CA ASP A 273 -5.79 -25.81 1.50
C ASP A 273 -5.39 -25.33 2.92
N GLY A 274 -6.19 -24.48 3.54
CA GLY A 274 -5.90 -23.90 4.85
C GLY A 274 -4.84 -22.79 4.81
N ARG A 275 -4.37 -22.35 3.63
CA ARG A 275 -3.42 -21.26 3.50
C ARG A 275 -4.14 -19.93 3.64
N ILE A 276 -3.51 -18.97 4.32
CA ILE A 276 -4.05 -17.63 4.43
C ILE A 276 -3.70 -16.78 3.19
N ASP A 277 -4.64 -15.94 2.79
CA ASP A 277 -4.35 -14.89 1.80
C ASP A 277 -3.59 -13.74 2.48
N ARG A 278 -2.31 -13.58 2.14
CA ARG A 278 -1.44 -12.54 2.73
C ARG A 278 -1.88 -11.13 2.36
N THR A 279 -2.58 -10.95 1.24
CA THR A 279 -3.10 -9.64 0.85
C THR A 279 -4.24 -9.22 1.77
N ILE A 280 -5.12 -10.16 2.11
CA ILE A 280 -6.19 -9.95 3.09
C ILE A 280 -5.61 -9.74 4.50
N LEU A 281 -4.59 -10.51 4.89
CA LEU A 281 -3.92 -10.30 6.18
C LEU A 281 -3.35 -8.87 6.30
N ASN A 282 -2.68 -8.40 5.25
CA ASN A 282 -2.16 -7.03 5.21
C ASN A 282 -3.29 -5.99 5.28
N TYR A 283 -4.41 -6.23 4.59
CA TYR A 283 -5.59 -5.38 4.70
C TYR A 283 -6.13 -5.33 6.13
N PHE A 284 -6.23 -6.45 6.83
CA PHE A 284 -6.63 -6.50 8.24
C PHE A 284 -5.65 -5.76 9.15
N ASP A 285 -4.36 -5.94 8.94
CA ASP A 285 -3.31 -5.22 9.69
C ASP A 285 -3.39 -3.69 9.48
N ASN A 286 -3.62 -3.25 8.23
CA ASN A 286 -3.68 -1.83 7.85
C ASN A 286 -4.97 -1.13 8.28
N THR A 287 -6.10 -1.85 8.34
CA THR A 287 -7.38 -1.29 8.82
C THR A 287 -7.33 -0.94 10.31
N GLY A 288 -6.54 -1.67 11.10
CA GLY A 288 -6.22 -1.33 12.48
C GLY A 288 -7.40 -1.32 13.45
N ARG A 289 -8.51 -2.01 13.14
CA ARG A 289 -9.72 -2.01 13.97
C ARG A 289 -10.07 -3.39 14.52
N ASP A 290 -10.91 -3.38 15.55
CA ASP A 290 -11.31 -4.56 16.31
C ASP A 290 -11.89 -5.67 15.43
N GLN A 291 -12.74 -5.34 14.43
CA GLN A 291 -13.32 -6.34 13.52
C GLN A 291 -12.28 -7.10 12.68
N ALA A 292 -11.26 -6.39 12.20
CA ALA A 292 -10.17 -7.01 11.45
C ALA A 292 -9.31 -7.89 12.35
N LEU A 293 -9.06 -7.44 13.59
CA LEU A 293 -8.37 -8.26 14.60
C LEU A 293 -9.20 -9.48 14.98
N ASP A 294 -10.52 -9.33 15.15
CA ASP A 294 -11.42 -10.46 15.41
C ASP A 294 -11.33 -11.52 14.32
N ALA A 295 -11.24 -11.11 13.04
CA ALA A 295 -11.06 -12.03 11.93
C ALA A 295 -9.74 -12.82 12.03
N VAL A 296 -8.63 -12.13 12.38
CA VAL A 296 -7.32 -12.75 12.58
C VAL A 296 -7.34 -13.73 13.77
N VAL A 297 -7.93 -13.32 14.90
CA VAL A 297 -8.05 -14.16 16.10
C VAL A 297 -8.92 -15.39 15.84
N GLN A 298 -10.05 -15.22 15.15
CA GLN A 298 -10.92 -16.32 14.75
C GLN A 298 -10.21 -17.29 13.81
N ALA A 299 -9.49 -16.78 12.81
CA ALA A 299 -8.70 -17.61 11.92
C ALA A 299 -7.65 -18.44 12.69
N PHE A 300 -6.90 -17.79 13.60
CA PHE A 300 -5.91 -18.46 14.44
C PHE A 300 -6.52 -19.59 15.27
N ARG A 301 -7.71 -19.37 15.86
CA ARG A 301 -8.41 -20.34 16.71
C ARG A 301 -9.20 -21.40 15.92
N SER A 302 -9.40 -21.20 14.64
CA SER A 302 -10.27 -22.08 13.82
C SER A 302 -9.77 -23.52 13.67
N GLY A 303 -8.47 -23.75 13.84
CA GLY A 303 -7.80 -25.01 13.51
C GLY A 303 -7.74 -25.34 12.03
N ARG A 304 -8.22 -24.44 11.16
CA ARG A 304 -8.24 -24.61 9.70
C ARG A 304 -6.98 -24.08 9.03
N VAL A 305 -6.23 -23.20 9.72
CA VAL A 305 -5.05 -22.54 9.16
C VAL A 305 -3.87 -23.52 9.14
N HIS A 306 -3.17 -23.55 8.02
CA HIS A 306 -1.97 -24.36 7.86
C HIS A 306 -0.88 -23.88 8.83
N GLU A 307 -0.15 -24.81 9.44
CA GLU A 307 0.85 -24.53 10.50
C GLU A 307 1.88 -23.45 10.05
N SER A 308 2.31 -23.46 8.79
CA SER A 308 3.27 -22.49 8.23
C SER A 308 2.75 -21.06 8.09
N ASP A 309 1.49 -20.78 8.39
CA ASP A 309 0.90 -19.44 8.33
C ASP A 309 0.44 -18.95 9.73
N MET A 310 0.55 -19.80 10.74
CA MET A 310 0.15 -19.46 12.12
C MET A 310 1.03 -18.35 12.72
N ASP A 311 2.32 -18.31 12.38
CA ASP A 311 3.28 -17.26 12.74
C ASP A 311 2.85 -15.88 12.27
N ASN A 312 2.36 -15.79 11.04
CA ASN A 312 1.88 -14.53 10.46
C ASN A 312 0.65 -13.98 11.21
N LEU A 313 -0.29 -14.87 11.58
CA LEU A 313 -1.47 -14.47 12.35
C LEU A 313 -1.08 -14.03 13.77
N ALA A 314 -0.21 -14.80 14.45
CA ALA A 314 0.31 -14.46 15.75
C ALA A 314 1.02 -13.10 15.75
N SER A 315 1.81 -12.83 14.71
CA SER A 315 2.53 -11.58 14.52
C SER A 315 1.60 -10.38 14.37
N VAL A 316 0.53 -10.51 13.59
CA VAL A 316 -0.45 -9.42 13.44
C VAL A 316 -1.20 -9.19 14.74
N ALA A 317 -1.69 -10.25 15.41
CA ALA A 317 -2.42 -10.11 16.66
C ALA A 317 -1.55 -9.49 17.77
N ALA A 318 -0.26 -9.84 17.85
CA ALA A 318 0.67 -9.35 18.87
C ALA A 318 0.86 -7.83 18.84
N LYS A 319 0.68 -7.16 17.71
CA LYS A 319 0.73 -5.68 17.59
C LYS A 319 -0.38 -4.98 18.38
N TYR A 320 -1.48 -5.68 18.63
CA TYR A 320 -2.65 -5.13 19.33
C TYR A 320 -2.67 -5.44 20.84
N VAL A 321 -1.68 -6.16 21.31
CA VAL A 321 -1.54 -6.46 22.76
C VAL A 321 -1.41 -5.17 23.55
N GLY A 322 -2.14 -5.10 24.65
CA GLY A 322 -2.28 -3.91 25.49
C GLY A 322 -3.25 -2.85 24.97
N LYS A 323 -3.89 -3.12 23.80
CA LYS A 323 -4.92 -2.27 23.21
C LYS A 323 -6.26 -2.98 23.09
N ASN A 324 -6.23 -4.32 22.91
CA ASN A 324 -7.42 -5.12 22.69
C ASN A 324 -7.38 -6.40 23.56
N PRO A 325 -8.42 -6.68 24.37
CA PRO A 325 -8.45 -7.83 25.26
C PRO A 325 -8.38 -9.18 24.57
N GLN A 326 -8.87 -9.30 23.33
CA GLN A 326 -8.78 -10.56 22.58
C GLN A 326 -7.34 -10.84 22.12
N ALA A 327 -6.60 -9.80 21.74
CA ALA A 327 -5.18 -9.92 21.44
C ALA A 327 -4.37 -10.29 22.71
N ASP A 328 -4.71 -9.69 23.85
CA ASP A 328 -4.07 -10.00 25.14
C ASP A 328 -4.26 -11.48 25.50
N GLN A 329 -5.51 -11.97 25.36
CA GLN A 329 -5.82 -13.37 25.64
C GLN A 329 -5.12 -14.31 24.65
N LEU A 330 -5.14 -13.99 23.36
CA LEU A 330 -4.46 -14.80 22.34
C LEU A 330 -2.96 -14.86 22.57
N PHE A 331 -2.32 -13.74 22.90
CA PHE A 331 -0.90 -13.67 23.20
C PHE A 331 -0.55 -14.54 24.43
N ARG A 332 -1.37 -14.46 25.48
CA ARG A 332 -1.24 -15.34 26.65
C ARG A 332 -1.34 -16.82 26.27
N ASP A 333 -2.39 -17.18 25.48
CA ASP A 333 -2.63 -18.55 25.03
C ASP A 333 -1.43 -19.09 24.22
N ILE A 334 -0.86 -18.25 23.34
CA ILE A 334 0.33 -18.62 22.55
C ILE A 334 1.53 -18.90 23.46
N LEU A 335 1.82 -18.00 24.40
CA LEU A 335 3.01 -18.13 25.24
C LEU A 335 2.92 -19.33 26.19
N THR A 336 1.75 -19.58 26.78
CA THR A 336 1.56 -20.65 27.79
C THR A 336 1.18 -22.01 27.19
N GLY A 337 0.60 -22.00 25.95
CA GLY A 337 0.13 -23.23 25.29
C GLY A 337 1.27 -24.14 24.85
N SER A 338 1.19 -25.41 25.21
CA SER A 338 2.16 -26.44 24.78
C SER A 338 2.00 -26.86 23.32
N GLN A 339 0.82 -26.61 22.70
CA GLN A 339 0.51 -26.91 21.32
C GLN A 339 1.23 -25.98 20.33
N TYR A 340 1.70 -24.82 20.77
CA TYR A 340 2.39 -23.87 19.91
C TYR A 340 3.90 -24.10 19.94
N ASN A 341 4.49 -24.21 18.74
CA ASN A 341 5.93 -24.39 18.59
C ASN A 341 6.71 -23.11 18.95
N LEU A 342 8.02 -23.23 19.11
CA LEU A 342 8.89 -22.11 19.50
C LEU A 342 8.94 -21.01 18.44
N GLU A 343 8.71 -21.31 17.18
CA GLU A 343 8.71 -20.35 16.08
C GLU A 343 7.53 -19.38 16.21
N ILE A 344 6.31 -19.90 16.36
CA ILE A 344 5.10 -19.08 16.59
C ILE A 344 5.27 -18.20 17.84
N LYS A 345 5.80 -18.77 18.95
CA LYS A 345 6.03 -18.00 20.17
C LYS A 345 7.06 -16.89 19.99
N ARG A 346 8.17 -17.18 19.30
CA ARG A 346 9.20 -16.20 18.98
C ARG A 346 8.63 -15.05 18.15
N ASP A 347 7.90 -15.36 17.07
CA ASP A 347 7.40 -14.36 16.15
C ASP A 347 6.30 -13.47 16.77
N ALA A 348 5.49 -14.05 17.68
CA ALA A 348 4.57 -13.27 18.51
C ALA A 348 5.32 -12.28 19.43
N ILE A 349 6.39 -12.73 20.08
CA ILE A 349 7.23 -11.88 20.95
C ILE A 349 7.94 -10.80 20.13
N GLU A 350 8.50 -11.16 18.99
CA GLU A 350 9.20 -10.23 18.11
C GLU A 350 8.27 -9.13 17.63
N SER A 351 7.06 -9.50 17.20
CA SER A 351 6.04 -8.54 16.76
C SER A 351 5.51 -7.68 17.91
N PHE A 352 5.36 -8.24 19.10
CA PHE A 352 5.00 -7.51 20.31
C PHE A 352 6.05 -6.43 20.66
N THR A 353 7.33 -6.73 20.48
CA THR A 353 8.43 -5.79 20.76
C THR A 353 8.65 -4.77 19.66
N ASN A 354 8.54 -5.20 18.40
CA ASN A 354 8.77 -4.35 17.22
C ASN A 354 7.59 -3.42 16.91
N SER A 355 6.41 -3.65 17.50
CA SER A 355 5.25 -2.76 17.37
C SER A 355 5.47 -1.37 17.98
N ASP A 356 6.66 -1.12 18.55
CA ASP A 356 7.06 0.21 19.06
C ASP A 356 7.40 1.24 17.96
N GLY A 357 7.21 0.87 16.71
CA GLY A 357 7.29 1.80 15.58
C GLY A 357 8.69 1.94 15.01
N ASP A 358 8.75 2.12 13.70
CA ASP A 358 9.88 2.74 13.03
C ASP A 358 10.14 4.12 13.65
N ARG A 359 11.38 4.61 13.62
CA ARG A 359 11.80 5.91 14.19
C ARG A 359 10.95 7.11 13.75
N SER A 360 10.12 6.95 12.73
CA SER A 360 9.18 7.93 12.18
C SER A 360 7.77 7.87 12.79
N THR A 361 7.44 6.81 13.54
CA THR A 361 6.12 6.63 14.16
C THR A 361 6.15 7.08 15.63
N PRO A 362 5.09 7.76 16.15
CA PRO A 362 5.01 8.05 17.59
C PRO A 362 5.15 6.76 18.38
N GLY A 363 6.02 6.73 19.37
CA GLY A 363 6.21 5.57 20.23
C GLY A 363 4.90 5.08 20.85
N VAL A 364 4.86 3.83 21.27
CA VAL A 364 3.69 3.25 21.93
C VAL A 364 3.29 4.09 23.15
N PRO A 365 2.02 4.48 23.30
CA PRO A 365 1.56 5.26 24.44
C PRO A 365 1.85 4.59 25.76
N LYS A 366 2.19 5.36 26.80
CA LYS A 366 2.57 4.83 28.13
C LYS A 366 1.51 3.91 28.75
N ASN A 367 0.24 4.20 28.54
CA ASN A 367 -0.87 3.36 29.01
C ASN A 367 -0.86 1.98 28.34
N VAL A 368 -0.51 1.90 27.06
CA VAL A 368 -0.39 0.61 26.34
C VAL A 368 0.82 -0.15 26.82
N LEU A 369 1.97 0.52 27.04
CA LEU A 369 3.16 -0.11 27.63
C LEU A 369 2.86 -0.66 29.03
N GLN A 370 2.11 0.10 29.85
CA GLN A 370 1.70 -0.37 31.17
C GLN A 370 0.77 -1.60 31.09
N ALA A 371 -0.18 -1.62 30.15
CA ALA A 371 -1.06 -2.76 29.93
C ALA A 371 -0.26 -4.01 29.49
N ARG A 372 0.73 -3.84 28.59
CA ARG A 372 1.65 -4.91 28.16
C ARG A 372 2.49 -5.43 29.31
N LEU A 373 3.06 -4.54 30.13
CA LEU A 373 3.83 -4.91 31.31
C LEU A 373 2.97 -5.70 32.31
N ASN A 374 1.76 -5.24 32.59
CA ASN A 374 0.82 -5.95 33.47
C ASN A 374 0.48 -7.34 32.93
N LEU A 375 0.31 -7.48 31.60
CA LEU A 375 0.07 -8.77 30.96
C LEU A 375 1.25 -9.70 31.16
N LEU A 376 2.48 -9.26 30.87
CA LEU A 376 3.70 -10.06 31.04
C LEU A 376 3.86 -10.52 32.48
N ASN A 377 3.70 -9.62 33.45
CA ASN A 377 3.81 -9.94 34.89
C ASN A 377 2.70 -10.89 35.38
N SER A 378 1.57 -10.98 34.65
CA SER A 378 0.48 -11.92 34.98
C SER A 378 0.70 -13.34 34.46
N ILE A 379 1.68 -13.54 33.57
CA ILE A 379 2.01 -14.86 33.00
C ILE A 379 3.08 -15.50 33.86
N GLN A 380 2.79 -16.68 34.39
CA GLN A 380 3.79 -17.46 35.14
C GLN A 380 4.65 -18.24 34.15
N PHE A 381 5.92 -17.92 34.11
CA PHE A 381 6.93 -18.66 33.37
C PHE A 381 7.78 -19.45 34.35
N ASP A 382 8.28 -20.63 33.94
CA ASP A 382 9.30 -21.35 34.69
C ASP A 382 10.61 -20.53 34.63
N GLU A 383 11.18 -20.19 35.80
CA GLU A 383 12.43 -19.41 35.91
C GLU A 383 13.62 -20.10 35.22
N SER A 384 13.55 -21.40 35.05
CA SER A 384 14.56 -22.22 34.35
C SER A 384 14.38 -22.18 32.83
N ASP A 385 13.23 -21.68 32.31
CA ASP A 385 12.94 -21.63 30.90
C ASP A 385 13.59 -20.39 30.25
N LEU A 386 14.22 -20.59 29.10
CA LEU A 386 14.79 -19.53 28.31
C LEU A 386 13.73 -18.49 27.92
N MET A 387 12.48 -18.90 27.71
CA MET A 387 11.39 -18.02 27.41
C MET A 387 11.03 -17.11 28.60
N GLY A 388 10.97 -17.68 29.83
CA GLY A 388 10.73 -16.92 31.05
C GLY A 388 11.77 -15.81 31.22
N LYS A 389 13.06 -16.14 31.06
CA LYS A 389 14.15 -15.14 31.07
C LYS A 389 14.02 -14.06 29.98
N GLY A 390 13.56 -14.43 28.79
CA GLY A 390 13.31 -13.49 27.73
C GLY A 390 12.17 -12.53 28.07
N MET A 391 11.10 -13.03 28.67
CA MET A 391 9.96 -12.20 29.09
C MET A 391 10.31 -11.27 30.25
N GLU A 392 11.12 -11.72 31.21
CA GLU A 392 11.64 -10.88 32.29
C GLU A 392 12.45 -9.69 31.73
N LEU A 393 13.34 -9.94 30.76
CA LEU A 393 14.09 -8.87 30.11
C LEU A 393 13.18 -7.87 29.36
N LEU A 394 12.13 -8.36 28.73
CA LEU A 394 11.15 -7.50 28.06
C LEU A 394 10.34 -6.66 29.04
N ALA A 395 9.92 -7.25 30.17
CA ALA A 395 9.24 -6.53 31.24
C ALA A 395 10.11 -5.40 31.81
N MET A 396 11.39 -5.68 32.10
CA MET A 396 12.35 -4.68 32.54
C MET A 396 12.54 -3.54 31.50
N GLN A 397 12.58 -3.89 30.22
CA GLN A 397 12.70 -2.88 29.15
C GLN A 397 11.47 -1.99 29.07
N MET A 398 10.27 -2.55 29.23
CA MET A 398 9.02 -1.77 29.23
C MET A 398 8.93 -0.86 30.46
N GLU A 399 9.29 -1.38 31.62
CA GLU A 399 9.33 -0.63 32.87
C GLU A 399 10.22 0.61 32.74
N ALA A 400 11.42 0.45 32.18
CA ALA A 400 12.32 1.57 31.93
C ALA A 400 11.77 2.59 30.94
N LYS A 401 11.10 2.17 29.86
CA LYS A 401 10.42 3.08 28.93
C LYS A 401 9.29 3.85 29.62
N ILE A 402 8.60 3.24 30.57
CA ILE A 402 7.51 3.88 31.34
C ILE A 402 8.09 4.89 32.33
N THR A 403 9.13 4.52 33.10
CA THR A 403 9.74 5.33 34.15
C THR A 403 10.67 6.41 33.61
N GLY A 404 11.21 6.21 32.40
CA GLY A 404 12.21 7.08 31.79
C GLY A 404 13.63 6.80 32.27
N GLU A 405 13.86 5.71 32.98
CA GLU A 405 15.19 5.28 33.41
C GLU A 405 16.04 4.85 32.22
N ARG A 406 17.32 5.25 32.24
CA ARG A 406 18.26 4.82 31.21
C ARG A 406 18.71 3.39 31.49
N ILE A 407 18.17 2.43 30.76
CA ILE A 407 18.78 1.09 30.70
C ILE A 407 19.92 1.14 29.67
N ASP A 408 20.97 0.35 29.96
CA ASP A 408 22.00 0.06 28.97
C ASP A 408 21.40 -0.80 27.84
N GLU A 409 20.79 -0.10 26.84
CA GLU A 409 20.11 -0.71 25.71
C GLU A 409 21.02 -1.70 24.95
N ARG A 410 22.33 -1.50 25.03
CA ARG A 410 23.31 -2.37 24.37
C ARG A 410 23.39 -3.72 25.06
N LYS A 411 23.48 -3.72 26.40
CA LYS A 411 23.47 -4.95 27.19
C LYS A 411 22.17 -5.72 27.06
N MET A 412 21.05 -5.00 27.03
CA MET A 412 19.73 -5.61 26.83
C MET A 412 19.58 -6.25 25.45
N ARG A 413 20.00 -5.55 24.41
CA ARG A 413 19.98 -6.07 23.04
C ARG A 413 20.85 -7.31 22.87
N ASP A 414 22.08 -7.29 23.44
CA ASP A 414 23.01 -8.41 23.40
C ASP A 414 22.46 -9.63 24.16
N SER A 415 21.79 -9.41 25.30
CA SER A 415 21.17 -10.48 26.08
C SER A 415 19.95 -11.07 25.35
N ALA A 416 19.10 -10.24 24.75
CA ALA A 416 17.98 -10.67 23.94
C ALA A 416 18.44 -11.49 22.73
N GLN A 417 19.44 -11.02 21.99
CA GLN A 417 20.01 -11.74 20.84
C GLN A 417 20.59 -13.11 21.25
N ARG A 418 21.26 -13.21 22.39
CA ARG A 418 21.78 -14.50 22.87
C ARG A 418 20.65 -15.48 23.22
N LEU A 419 19.60 -15.01 23.89
CA LEU A 419 18.43 -15.82 24.22
C LEU A 419 17.70 -16.31 22.96
N PHE A 420 17.43 -15.44 22.02
CA PHE A 420 16.80 -15.82 20.74
C PHE A 420 17.70 -16.77 19.92
N GLY A 421 19.01 -16.53 19.89
CA GLY A 421 19.96 -17.42 19.23
C GLY A 421 20.03 -18.82 19.84
N GLU A 422 19.88 -18.93 21.15
CA GLU A 422 19.79 -20.24 21.83
C GLU A 422 18.45 -20.95 21.56
N MET A 423 17.34 -20.21 21.53
CA MET A 423 16.03 -20.75 21.14
C MET A 423 16.07 -21.28 19.69
N GLU A 424 16.66 -20.55 18.77
CA GLU A 424 16.81 -20.97 17.38
C GLU A 424 17.67 -22.22 17.23
N LYS A 425 18.79 -22.34 17.96
CA LYS A 425 19.63 -23.55 17.99
C LYS A 425 18.85 -24.77 18.51
N ARG A 426 18.05 -24.61 19.58
CA ARG A 426 17.19 -25.69 20.10
C ARG A 426 16.12 -26.11 19.09
N SER A 427 15.47 -25.16 18.41
CA SER A 427 14.49 -25.45 17.38
C SER A 427 15.10 -26.20 16.19
N LYS A 428 16.26 -25.76 15.67
CA LYS A 428 16.98 -26.47 14.60
C LYS A 428 17.42 -27.86 14.99
N ASN A 429 17.87 -28.06 16.23
CA ASN A 429 18.24 -29.36 16.74
C ASN A 429 17.04 -30.31 16.86
N ALA A 430 15.88 -29.82 17.30
CA ALA A 430 14.63 -30.59 17.36
C ALA A 430 14.14 -30.99 15.94
N GLN A 431 14.22 -30.10 14.96
CA GLN A 431 13.91 -30.42 13.56
C GLN A 431 14.86 -31.44 12.94
N THR A 432 16.16 -31.35 13.29
CA THR A 432 17.17 -32.33 12.84
C THR A 432 16.92 -33.72 13.43
N LEU A 433 16.57 -33.79 14.71
CA LEU A 433 16.22 -35.05 15.37
C LEU A 433 14.98 -35.70 14.77
N ASN A 434 13.94 -34.91 14.43
CA ASN A 434 12.75 -35.40 13.77
C ASN A 434 13.04 -35.89 12.34
N ARG A 435 13.95 -35.24 11.58
CA ARG A 435 14.41 -35.70 10.27
C ARG A 435 15.21 -36.97 10.31
N VAL A 436 16.01 -37.18 11.35
CA VAL A 436 16.83 -38.41 11.59
C VAL A 436 15.93 -39.55 12.04
N GLY A 437 14.91 -39.26 12.89
CA GLY A 437 13.95 -40.25 13.36
C GLY A 437 13.01 -40.81 12.29
N ASN A 438 12.73 -40.02 11.26
CA ASN A 438 11.82 -40.37 10.15
C ASN A 438 12.53 -40.92 8.90
N ARG A 439 13.82 -41.30 8.99
CA ARG A 439 14.43 -42.10 7.90
C ARG A 439 13.77 -43.47 7.90
N PRO A 440 13.07 -43.91 6.85
CA PRO A 440 12.61 -45.27 6.73
C PRO A 440 13.82 -46.18 6.83
N LYS A 441 13.82 -47.10 7.79
CA LYS A 441 14.79 -48.19 7.82
C LYS A 441 14.63 -48.92 6.49
N SER A 442 15.54 -48.71 5.57
CA SER A 442 15.65 -49.54 4.35
C SER A 442 15.87 -50.97 4.84
N LEU A 443 14.80 -51.75 4.76
CA LEU A 443 14.85 -53.21 4.80
C LEU A 443 15.64 -53.67 3.59
N ASN A 444 16.96 -53.78 3.69
CA ASN A 444 17.78 -54.61 2.82
C ASN A 444 17.46 -56.07 3.19
N ALA A 445 16.33 -56.60 2.71
CA ALA A 445 16.11 -58.00 2.58
C ALA A 445 16.45 -58.37 1.14
N GLN A 446 17.69 -58.79 0.88
CA GLN A 446 18.04 -59.54 -0.30
C GLN A 446 17.29 -60.88 -0.23
N PRO A 447 16.51 -61.27 -1.26
CA PRO A 447 15.96 -62.61 -1.32
C PRO A 447 17.09 -63.57 -1.61
N THR A 448 17.36 -64.49 -0.68
CA THR A 448 18.21 -65.64 -0.85
C THR A 448 17.55 -66.55 -1.88
N ILE A 449 18.12 -66.63 -3.07
CA ILE A 449 17.73 -67.59 -4.13
C ILE A 449 18.25 -68.95 -3.64
N VAL A 450 17.34 -69.85 -3.24
CA VAL A 450 17.59 -71.29 -3.04
C VAL A 450 17.45 -71.95 -4.39
N PRO A 451 18.48 -72.68 -4.92
CA PRO A 451 18.31 -73.47 -6.16
C PRO A 451 17.46 -74.69 -5.82
N ALA A 452 16.48 -74.95 -6.66
CA ALA A 452 15.68 -76.19 -6.61
C ALA A 452 16.45 -77.38 -7.20
N PRO A 453 16.12 -78.61 -6.78
CA PRO A 453 16.83 -79.87 -7.14
C PRO A 453 16.62 -80.29 -8.59
#